data_1971aa886cd6ce61d4398414a20698a2
#
_entry.id   1971aa886cd6ce61d4398414a20698a2
#
_cell.length_a   1.000
_cell.length_b   1.000
_cell.length_c   1.000
_cell.angle_alpha   90.00
_cell.angle_beta   90.00
_cell.angle_gamma   90.00
#
_symmetry.space_group_name_H-M   'P 1'
#
loop_
_entity.id
_entity.type
_entity.pdbx_description
1 polymer ?
#
loop_
_entity_poly.entity_id
_entity_poly.type
_entity_poly.pdbx_seq_one_letter_code
_entity_poly.pdbx_strand_id
1 'polypeptide(L)'
;MDILFINATEELSMRKEVNGTLLLATKLLEAGFEVDILRFEQVEGFEGPYLPFIENMTREILKRQPRCVSFYSLWPDYHIMLRLARELKRIDPKIVTVFGGPQASCTAETTLKTMPFVDYINTGEGENTVVPLFSGILRGEGDLNLIPGLHYRKDGQLFHNNELVPLCDLNTLPYWDDRLLPAEDPEVLKDPYYFMPIDIGRGCPYSCTFCCTSYFWRRVYRMKGTEEIIADIKYYKEKYGIRSFWFSHDAFTVNKKLVTEICDRILEEKLDIIWRCSARLDCISEELILKMKQAGMVRMSFGVETGSPRMQKIINKHLDLKKARSLVDFLLKEGIWVGLYFMYGFPQETEEDLNQTLEMAFSMIDAGVQAVSLFYCKFCPNTGLTEEYGDQLVFDEQARMNLRGIYGYEEEKELLRSSRELFPFYFHLHTPVRDQYQYLAYLEKLYFTGPRQLKQLRRLYEGDNLRFYREFVEANRSWFDGDLDLLEAKLETDPLELVLNLVRRLDHPRKVQLEGLLTLAYRTKQVSRAKEDMSLRDTYHFNYVDLSMKRPIEAYGPGRTDILLEKANGKFELKVLQIHWD
;
A
#
# COMPACT_ATOMS: atom_id res chain seq x y z
N MET A 1 -16.09 -3.08 29.40
CA MET A 1 -15.40 -2.20 28.43
C MET A 1 -16.42 -1.34 27.70
N ASP A 2 -16.17 -0.03 27.56
CA ASP A 2 -17.12 0.85 26.87
C ASP A 2 -17.00 0.70 25.33
N ILE A 3 -15.80 0.80 24.79
CA ILE A 3 -15.57 0.87 23.35
C ILE A 3 -14.41 -0.04 22.96
N LEU A 4 -14.61 -0.87 21.96
CA LEU A 4 -13.55 -1.66 21.32
C LEU A 4 -13.43 -1.25 19.86
N PHE A 5 -12.26 -0.73 19.48
CA PHE A 5 -11.93 -0.50 18.07
C PHE A 5 -11.41 -1.78 17.41
N ILE A 6 -11.82 -2.00 16.17
CA ILE A 6 -11.32 -3.09 15.33
C ILE A 6 -10.48 -2.50 14.20
N ASN A 7 -9.22 -2.88 14.14
CA ASN A 7 -8.29 -2.48 13.09
C ASN A 7 -7.96 -3.65 12.17
N ALA A 8 -8.18 -3.48 10.89
CA ALA A 8 -7.53 -4.29 9.88
C ALA A 8 -6.13 -3.73 9.65
N THR A 9 -5.12 -4.57 9.81
CA THR A 9 -3.77 -4.23 9.41
C THR A 9 -3.56 -4.69 7.98
N GLU A 10 -3.20 -3.76 7.09
CA GLU A 10 -2.76 -4.10 5.75
C GLU A 10 -1.35 -4.67 5.83
N GLU A 11 -1.18 -5.87 5.25
CA GLU A 11 0.08 -6.58 4.99
C GLU A 11 1.14 -6.63 6.10
N LEU A 12 1.57 -7.85 6.37
CA LEU A 12 2.64 -8.30 7.27
C LEU A 12 3.99 -7.57 7.14
N SER A 13 4.22 -6.82 6.07
CA SER A 13 5.53 -6.22 5.80
C SER A 13 5.73 -4.81 6.35
N MET A 14 4.67 -4.15 6.79
CA MET A 14 4.79 -2.85 7.44
C MET A 14 3.77 -2.76 8.57
N ARG A 15 4.20 -2.87 9.81
CA ARG A 15 3.41 -2.58 11.01
C ARG A 15 2.88 -1.15 10.93
N LYS A 16 1.78 -0.99 10.19
CA LYS A 16 1.09 0.28 10.03
C LYS A 16 0.02 0.36 11.09
N GLU A 17 0.36 0.98 12.20
CA GLU A 17 -0.68 1.49 13.07
C GLU A 17 -1.57 2.43 12.29
N VAL A 18 -2.87 2.25 12.42
CA VAL A 18 -3.84 3.18 11.86
C VAL A 18 -3.90 4.41 12.74
N ASN A 19 -3.08 5.41 12.43
CA ASN A 19 -2.96 6.63 13.20
C ASN A 19 -4.32 7.23 13.59
N GLY A 20 -5.29 7.23 12.67
CA GLY A 20 -6.62 7.74 12.94
C GLY A 20 -7.31 7.02 14.10
N THR A 21 -7.23 5.67 14.15
CA THR A 21 -7.83 4.90 15.26
C THR A 21 -7.14 5.18 16.58
N LEU A 22 -5.80 5.25 16.61
CA LEU A 22 -5.04 5.58 17.82
C LEU A 22 -5.40 6.97 18.36
N LEU A 23 -5.50 7.98 17.48
CA LEU A 23 -5.88 9.33 17.87
C LEU A 23 -7.30 9.39 18.46
N LEU A 24 -8.27 8.74 17.80
CA LEU A 24 -9.65 8.71 18.28
C LEU A 24 -9.79 7.97 19.60
N ALA A 25 -9.14 6.82 19.74
CA ALA A 25 -9.13 6.03 20.97
C ALA A 25 -8.46 6.80 22.12
N THR A 26 -7.35 7.52 21.86
CA THR A 26 -6.69 8.39 22.85
C THR A 26 -7.64 9.50 23.33
N LYS A 27 -8.32 10.20 22.42
CA LYS A 27 -9.30 11.24 22.80
C LYS A 27 -10.44 10.70 23.67
N LEU A 28 -10.88 9.46 23.40
CA LEU A 28 -11.91 8.81 24.20
C LEU A 28 -11.39 8.41 25.59
N LEU A 29 -10.15 7.92 25.69
CA LEU A 29 -9.51 7.68 26.99
C LEU A 29 -9.38 8.96 27.82
N GLU A 30 -8.97 10.07 27.20
CA GLU A 30 -8.90 11.39 27.84
C GLU A 30 -10.28 11.88 28.31
N ALA A 31 -11.35 11.51 27.57
CA ALA A 31 -12.74 11.79 27.95
C ALA A 31 -13.32 10.80 28.99
N GLY A 32 -12.51 9.89 29.53
CA GLY A 32 -12.86 8.97 30.61
C GLY A 32 -13.70 7.78 30.17
N PHE A 33 -13.58 7.32 28.92
CA PHE A 33 -14.12 6.05 28.47
C PHE A 33 -13.10 4.92 28.66
N GLU A 34 -13.59 3.71 28.88
CA GLU A 34 -12.78 2.49 28.84
C GLU A 34 -12.67 2.00 27.39
N VAL A 35 -11.48 2.13 26.79
CA VAL A 35 -11.23 1.91 25.35
C VAL A 35 -10.07 0.93 25.13
N ASP A 36 -10.20 0.06 24.13
CA ASP A 36 -9.12 -0.81 23.65
C ASP A 36 -9.17 -0.92 22.12
N ILE A 37 -8.09 -1.45 21.52
CA ILE A 37 -7.97 -1.70 20.08
C ILE A 37 -7.62 -3.17 19.88
N LEU A 38 -8.46 -3.91 19.16
CA LEU A 38 -8.18 -5.27 18.73
C LEU A 38 -7.75 -5.24 17.26
N ARG A 39 -6.57 -5.77 17.01
CA ARG A 39 -5.96 -5.84 15.68
C ARG A 39 -6.09 -7.24 15.11
N PHE A 40 -6.23 -7.35 13.81
CA PHE A 40 -6.43 -8.63 13.13
C PHE A 40 -5.27 -9.61 13.38
N GLU A 41 -4.02 -9.15 13.36
CA GLU A 41 -2.83 -9.97 13.60
C GLU A 41 -2.72 -10.52 15.02
N GLN A 42 -3.46 -9.95 15.97
CA GLN A 42 -3.51 -10.43 17.36
C GLN A 42 -4.41 -11.64 17.53
N VAL A 43 -5.14 -12.05 16.49
CA VAL A 43 -6.13 -13.10 16.55
C VAL A 43 -5.67 -14.34 15.80
N GLU A 44 -5.80 -15.49 16.47
CA GLU A 44 -5.46 -16.78 15.87
C GLU A 44 -6.21 -17.02 14.54
N GLY A 45 -5.48 -17.50 13.54
CA GLY A 45 -6.03 -17.77 12.21
C GLY A 45 -6.04 -16.55 11.28
N PHE A 46 -5.36 -15.46 11.65
CA PHE A 46 -5.25 -14.27 10.81
C PHE A 46 -4.75 -14.56 9.37
N GLU A 47 -3.76 -15.46 9.23
CA GLU A 47 -3.24 -15.91 7.93
C GLU A 47 -3.96 -17.14 7.38
N GLY A 48 -4.96 -17.62 8.10
CA GLY A 48 -5.68 -18.85 7.80
C GLY A 48 -6.97 -18.64 7.01
N PRO A 49 -7.81 -19.69 6.94
CA PRO A 49 -9.09 -19.63 6.25
C PRO A 49 -10.02 -18.57 6.84
N TYR A 50 -10.80 -17.94 5.98
CA TYR A 50 -11.63 -16.78 6.30
C TYR A 50 -12.66 -17.01 7.41
N LEU A 51 -13.48 -18.08 7.35
CA LEU A 51 -14.55 -18.30 8.36
C LEU A 51 -13.99 -18.61 9.76
N PRO A 52 -12.99 -19.48 9.93
CA PRO A 52 -12.35 -19.67 11.23
C PRO A 52 -11.77 -18.38 11.81
N PHE A 53 -11.20 -17.52 10.97
CA PHE A 53 -10.72 -16.21 11.39
C PHE A 53 -11.87 -15.31 11.89
N ILE A 54 -12.99 -15.23 11.16
CA ILE A 54 -14.17 -14.47 11.58
C ILE A 54 -14.74 -15.00 12.91
N GLU A 55 -14.79 -16.32 13.09
CA GLU A 55 -15.24 -16.94 14.34
C GLU A 55 -14.31 -16.60 15.51
N ASN A 56 -13.00 -16.66 15.29
CA ASN A 56 -12.01 -16.32 16.30
C ASN A 56 -12.07 -14.83 16.66
N MET A 57 -12.13 -13.95 15.66
CA MET A 57 -12.32 -12.51 15.88
C MET A 57 -13.58 -12.22 16.69
N THR A 58 -14.71 -12.81 16.30
CA THR A 58 -15.99 -12.63 17.01
C THR A 58 -15.87 -13.08 18.47
N ARG A 59 -15.22 -14.23 18.73
CA ARG A 59 -14.97 -14.74 20.08
C ARG A 59 -14.09 -13.79 20.91
N GLU A 60 -13.02 -13.28 20.31
CA GLU A 60 -12.11 -12.34 20.99
C GLU A 60 -12.78 -11.00 21.31
N ILE A 61 -13.67 -10.51 20.44
CA ILE A 61 -14.48 -9.33 20.71
C ILE A 61 -15.42 -9.58 21.89
N LEU A 62 -16.17 -10.67 21.86
CA LEU A 62 -17.16 -11.02 22.91
C LEU A 62 -16.52 -11.27 24.27
N LYS A 63 -15.31 -11.83 24.34
CA LYS A 63 -14.55 -12.00 25.61
C LYS A 63 -14.29 -10.66 26.32
N ARG A 64 -14.14 -9.56 25.57
CA ARG A 64 -13.89 -8.22 26.11
C ARG A 64 -15.16 -7.52 26.60
N GLN A 65 -16.33 -8.08 26.30
CA GLN A 65 -17.66 -7.55 26.68
C GLN A 65 -17.84 -6.05 26.36
N PRO A 66 -17.57 -5.61 25.12
CA PRO A 66 -17.72 -4.21 24.76
C PRO A 66 -19.19 -3.80 24.68
N ARG A 67 -19.52 -2.58 25.13
CA ARG A 67 -20.83 -1.97 24.88
C ARG A 67 -20.96 -1.47 23.45
N CYS A 68 -19.88 -0.95 22.90
CA CYS A 68 -19.77 -0.51 21.50
C CYS A 68 -18.57 -1.17 20.82
N VAL A 69 -18.74 -1.56 19.56
CA VAL A 69 -17.63 -1.97 18.67
C VAL A 69 -17.53 -0.98 17.53
N SER A 70 -16.35 -0.35 17.40
CA SER A 70 -16.07 0.66 16.39
C SER A 70 -15.17 0.07 15.30
N PHE A 71 -15.63 0.14 14.06
CA PHE A 71 -14.95 -0.41 12.90
C PHE A 71 -14.35 0.71 12.05
N TYR A 72 -13.03 0.70 11.90
CA TYR A 72 -12.33 1.50 10.90
C TYR A 72 -12.01 0.61 9.71
N SER A 73 -12.28 1.08 8.49
CA SER A 73 -11.98 0.31 7.29
C SER A 73 -11.61 1.18 6.10
N LEU A 74 -10.70 0.62 5.32
CA LEU A 74 -10.45 0.98 3.95
C LEU A 74 -11.25 0.05 3.01
N TRP A 75 -11.14 0.28 1.71
CA TRP A 75 -11.88 -0.45 0.68
C TRP A 75 -11.70 -1.98 0.77
N PRO A 76 -10.48 -2.52 0.98
CA PRO A 76 -10.27 -3.98 0.90
C PRO A 76 -10.88 -4.75 2.06
N ASP A 77 -11.04 -4.12 3.23
CA ASP A 77 -11.42 -4.83 4.47
C ASP A 77 -12.87 -4.55 4.89
N TYR A 78 -13.58 -3.69 4.16
CA TYR A 78 -14.92 -3.26 4.56
C TYR A 78 -15.91 -4.41 4.69
N HIS A 79 -15.88 -5.38 3.79
CA HIS A 79 -16.75 -6.56 3.85
C HIS A 79 -16.47 -7.40 5.10
N ILE A 80 -15.20 -7.52 5.54
CA ILE A 80 -14.82 -8.22 6.78
C ILE A 80 -15.44 -7.53 7.98
N MET A 81 -15.34 -6.19 8.05
CA MET A 81 -15.93 -5.39 9.13
C MET A 81 -17.46 -5.54 9.18
N LEU A 82 -18.13 -5.53 8.03
CA LEU A 82 -19.57 -5.77 7.93
C LEU A 82 -19.93 -7.20 8.37
N ARG A 83 -19.13 -8.21 8.00
CA ARG A 83 -19.34 -9.58 8.44
C ARG A 83 -19.22 -9.70 9.96
N LEU A 84 -18.19 -9.13 10.56
CA LEU A 84 -18.01 -9.12 12.01
C LEU A 84 -19.19 -8.44 12.72
N ALA A 85 -19.63 -7.28 12.24
CA ALA A 85 -20.78 -6.58 12.80
C ALA A 85 -22.06 -7.42 12.73
N ARG A 86 -22.30 -8.12 11.62
CA ARG A 86 -23.43 -9.05 11.45
C ARG A 86 -23.39 -10.19 12.47
N GLU A 87 -22.23 -10.83 12.63
CA GLU A 87 -22.09 -11.93 13.59
C GLU A 87 -22.25 -11.46 15.06
N LEU A 88 -21.71 -10.31 15.40
CA LEU A 88 -21.87 -9.71 16.73
C LEU A 88 -23.34 -9.44 17.03
N LYS A 89 -24.07 -8.79 16.11
CA LYS A 89 -25.50 -8.52 16.28
C LYS A 89 -26.35 -9.79 16.36
N ARG A 90 -25.97 -10.86 15.67
CA ARG A 90 -26.64 -12.15 15.74
C ARG A 90 -26.51 -12.81 17.12
N ILE A 91 -25.34 -12.64 17.78
CA ILE A 91 -25.05 -13.26 19.09
C ILE A 91 -25.53 -12.36 20.23
N ASP A 92 -25.20 -11.07 20.18
CA ASP A 92 -25.64 -10.07 21.17
C ASP A 92 -26.16 -8.81 20.48
N PRO A 93 -27.47 -8.69 20.26
CA PRO A 93 -28.08 -7.52 19.63
C PRO A 93 -27.89 -6.20 20.38
N LYS A 94 -27.45 -6.23 21.65
CA LYS A 94 -27.24 -5.04 22.48
C LYS A 94 -25.92 -4.33 22.16
N ILE A 95 -24.96 -5.03 21.58
CA ILE A 95 -23.70 -4.42 21.17
C ILE A 95 -23.99 -3.37 20.10
N VAL A 96 -23.56 -2.14 20.35
CA VAL A 96 -23.70 -1.04 19.39
C VAL A 96 -22.56 -1.12 18.37
N THR A 97 -22.89 -1.03 17.08
CA THR A 97 -21.91 -1.05 15.99
C THR A 97 -21.74 0.35 15.41
N VAL A 98 -20.51 0.84 15.38
CA VAL A 98 -20.14 2.16 14.87
C VAL A 98 -19.11 2.01 13.76
N PHE A 99 -19.33 2.63 12.61
CA PHE A 99 -18.42 2.61 11.49
C PHE A 99 -17.83 3.99 11.23
N GLY A 100 -16.58 4.01 10.78
CA GLY A 100 -15.88 5.23 10.38
C GLY A 100 -14.77 4.95 9.38
N GLY A 101 -14.05 5.99 9.01
CA GLY A 101 -12.97 5.90 8.02
C GLY A 101 -13.44 6.16 6.59
N PRO A 102 -12.49 6.13 5.61
CA PRO A 102 -12.76 6.57 4.25
C PRO A 102 -13.87 5.79 3.53
N GLN A 103 -13.89 4.46 3.64
CA GLN A 103 -14.90 3.63 2.97
C GLN A 103 -16.30 3.90 3.53
N ALA A 104 -16.44 3.82 4.86
CA ALA A 104 -17.72 4.06 5.52
C ALA A 104 -18.24 5.48 5.25
N SER A 105 -17.34 6.48 5.21
CA SER A 105 -17.72 7.87 4.87
C SER A 105 -18.27 7.99 3.45
N CYS A 106 -17.68 7.29 2.50
CA CYS A 106 -18.11 7.35 1.10
C CYS A 106 -19.43 6.61 0.82
N THR A 107 -19.80 5.63 1.65
CA THR A 107 -20.94 4.74 1.42
C THR A 107 -21.96 4.74 2.54
N ALA A 108 -21.97 5.77 3.41
CA ALA A 108 -22.75 5.81 4.65
C ALA A 108 -24.24 5.53 4.46
N GLU A 109 -24.87 6.24 3.52
CA GLU A 109 -26.30 6.11 3.28
C GLU A 109 -26.66 4.72 2.72
N THR A 110 -25.92 4.23 1.72
CA THR A 110 -26.12 2.90 1.13
C THR A 110 -25.87 1.81 2.18
N THR A 111 -24.82 1.93 2.98
CA THR A 111 -24.54 0.97 4.06
C THR A 111 -25.68 0.89 5.06
N LEU A 112 -26.17 2.03 5.59
CA LEU A 112 -27.29 2.01 6.53
C LEU A 112 -28.59 1.49 5.94
N LYS A 113 -28.86 1.76 4.64
CA LYS A 113 -30.05 1.24 3.96
C LYS A 113 -30.00 -0.28 3.80
N THR A 114 -28.84 -0.84 3.48
CA THR A 114 -28.70 -2.25 3.10
C THR A 114 -28.23 -3.16 4.22
N MET A 115 -27.55 -2.61 5.25
CA MET A 115 -26.93 -3.37 6.35
C MET A 115 -27.63 -3.06 7.69
N PRO A 116 -28.69 -3.78 8.07
CA PRO A 116 -29.50 -3.47 9.25
C PRO A 116 -28.78 -3.69 10.59
N PHE A 117 -27.63 -4.33 10.56
CA PHE A 117 -26.75 -4.58 11.71
C PHE A 117 -25.73 -3.45 11.94
N VAL A 118 -25.76 -2.37 11.16
CA VAL A 118 -24.97 -1.15 11.36
C VAL A 118 -25.86 -0.12 12.03
N ASP A 119 -25.46 0.34 13.22
CA ASP A 119 -26.25 1.31 14.00
C ASP A 119 -25.86 2.76 13.66
N TYR A 120 -24.54 3.04 13.61
CA TYR A 120 -23.99 4.39 13.42
C TYR A 120 -22.87 4.41 12.38
N ILE A 121 -22.81 5.46 11.59
CA ILE A 121 -21.67 5.79 10.72
C ILE A 121 -21.27 7.24 10.95
N ASN A 122 -20.02 7.44 11.37
CA ASN A 122 -19.41 8.75 11.54
C ASN A 122 -18.54 9.07 10.32
N THR A 123 -18.98 10.01 9.49
CA THR A 123 -18.30 10.37 8.24
C THR A 123 -17.23 11.45 8.45
N GLY A 124 -16.23 11.51 7.57
CA GLY A 124 -15.16 12.52 7.61
C GLY A 124 -14.17 12.32 8.75
N GLU A 125 -13.60 13.42 9.25
CA GLU A 125 -12.65 13.41 10.37
C GLU A 125 -13.38 13.19 11.70
N GLY A 126 -12.97 12.15 12.42
CA GLY A 126 -13.61 11.77 13.69
C GLY A 126 -13.16 12.59 14.91
N GLU A 127 -12.06 13.35 14.83
CA GLU A 127 -11.41 13.98 15.98
C GLU A 127 -12.30 14.97 16.71
N ASN A 128 -13.20 15.63 16.01
CA ASN A 128 -14.15 16.59 16.60
C ASN A 128 -15.50 15.96 16.98
N THR A 129 -15.80 14.77 16.49
CA THR A 129 -17.11 14.12 16.60
C THR A 129 -17.12 12.89 17.49
N VAL A 130 -15.97 12.21 17.69
CA VAL A 130 -15.90 10.92 18.38
C VAL A 130 -16.33 11.01 19.85
N VAL A 131 -15.91 12.03 20.58
CA VAL A 131 -16.29 12.20 22.01
C VAL A 131 -17.77 12.53 22.16
N PRO A 132 -18.35 13.53 21.45
CA PRO A 132 -19.80 13.75 21.47
C PRO A 132 -20.61 12.52 21.06
N LEU A 133 -20.16 11.77 20.05
CA LEU A 133 -20.84 10.58 19.56
C LEU A 133 -20.95 9.49 20.65
N PHE A 134 -19.84 9.11 21.25
CA PHE A 134 -19.86 8.06 22.27
C PHE A 134 -20.45 8.54 23.60
N SER A 135 -20.38 9.84 23.93
CA SER A 135 -21.12 10.42 25.05
C SER A 135 -22.63 10.30 24.84
N GLY A 136 -23.11 10.62 23.64
CA GLY A 136 -24.54 10.46 23.30
C GLY A 136 -24.99 9.00 23.34
N ILE A 137 -24.20 8.07 22.77
CA ILE A 137 -24.54 6.65 22.70
C ILE A 137 -24.51 6.00 24.10
N LEU A 138 -23.45 6.21 24.88
CA LEU A 138 -23.17 5.41 26.09
C LEU A 138 -23.63 6.07 27.39
N ARG A 139 -23.70 7.41 27.42
CA ARG A 139 -24.05 8.20 28.59
C ARG A 139 -25.40 8.94 28.46
N GLY A 140 -25.94 9.02 27.22
CA GLY A 140 -27.14 9.80 26.92
C GLY A 140 -26.91 11.31 27.00
N GLU A 141 -25.65 11.74 26.82
CA GLU A 141 -25.26 13.14 26.92
C GLU A 141 -25.24 13.81 25.54
N GLY A 142 -25.83 14.97 25.38
CA GLY A 142 -25.91 15.71 24.13
C GLY A 142 -27.00 15.23 23.19
N ASP A 143 -27.04 15.82 22.01
CA ASP A 143 -27.98 15.48 20.93
C ASP A 143 -27.25 14.93 19.71
N LEU A 144 -27.52 13.69 19.39
CA LEU A 144 -26.92 13.02 18.23
C LEU A 144 -27.26 13.71 16.89
N ASN A 145 -28.42 14.41 16.82
CA ASN A 145 -28.79 15.13 15.61
C ASN A 145 -27.91 16.37 15.34
N LEU A 146 -27.15 16.81 16.33
CA LEU A 146 -26.25 17.96 16.20
C LEU A 146 -24.82 17.56 15.84
N ILE A 147 -24.52 16.25 15.73
CA ILE A 147 -23.19 15.77 15.37
C ILE A 147 -23.03 15.81 13.84
N PRO A 148 -22.17 16.68 13.29
CA PRO A 148 -21.98 16.78 11.84
C PRO A 148 -21.51 15.46 11.23
N GLY A 149 -22.08 15.10 10.08
CA GLY A 149 -21.71 13.89 9.35
C GLY A 149 -22.12 12.57 10.02
N LEU A 150 -22.95 12.61 11.07
CA LEU A 150 -23.46 11.39 11.68
C LEU A 150 -24.66 10.86 10.90
N HIS A 151 -24.57 9.59 10.53
CA HIS A 151 -25.65 8.80 9.96
C HIS A 151 -25.97 7.68 10.94
N TYR A 152 -27.25 7.44 11.26
CA TYR A 152 -27.60 6.42 12.23
C TYR A 152 -29.01 5.87 12.07
N ARG A 153 -29.27 4.72 12.70
CA ARG A 153 -30.56 4.07 12.79
C ARG A 153 -31.11 4.20 14.21
N LYS A 154 -32.36 4.62 14.33
CA LYS A 154 -33.09 4.65 15.59
C LYS A 154 -34.54 4.23 15.35
N ASP A 155 -35.04 3.27 16.12
CA ASP A 155 -36.42 2.77 16.02
C ASP A 155 -36.83 2.38 14.59
N GLY A 156 -35.89 1.79 13.82
CA GLY A 156 -36.07 1.40 12.43
C GLY A 156 -36.02 2.54 11.41
N GLN A 157 -35.93 3.78 11.84
CA GLN A 157 -35.79 4.95 10.96
C GLN A 157 -34.32 5.34 10.80
N LEU A 158 -34.00 5.88 9.61
CA LEU A 158 -32.67 6.39 9.29
C LEU A 158 -32.62 7.90 9.47
N PHE A 159 -31.58 8.33 10.15
CA PHE A 159 -31.29 9.75 10.38
C PHE A 159 -29.93 10.10 9.77
N HIS A 160 -29.82 11.27 9.19
CA HIS A 160 -28.56 11.79 8.65
C HIS A 160 -28.42 13.26 8.97
N ASN A 161 -27.27 13.60 9.50
CA ASN A 161 -26.86 14.98 9.58
C ASN A 161 -25.88 15.25 8.42
N ASN A 162 -26.37 15.98 7.42
CA ASN A 162 -25.60 16.29 6.21
C ASN A 162 -24.68 17.51 6.37
N GLU A 163 -24.57 18.08 7.55
CA GLU A 163 -23.57 19.11 7.79
C GLU A 163 -22.17 18.57 7.56
N LEU A 164 -21.36 19.37 6.88
CA LEU A 164 -19.96 19.02 6.64
C LEU A 164 -19.21 18.97 7.98
N VAL A 165 -18.59 17.83 8.25
CA VAL A 165 -17.72 17.67 9.42
C VAL A 165 -16.61 18.71 9.35
N PRO A 166 -16.46 19.56 10.40
CA PRO A 166 -15.37 20.51 10.46
C PRO A 166 -14.02 19.81 10.43
N LEU A 167 -13.12 20.32 9.61
CA LEU A 167 -11.74 19.83 9.59
C LEU A 167 -11.07 20.15 10.92
N CYS A 168 -10.40 19.17 11.53
CA CYS A 168 -9.71 19.39 12.79
C CYS A 168 -8.49 20.30 12.63
N ASP A 169 -8.13 21.03 13.67
CA ASP A 169 -6.83 21.67 13.77
C ASP A 169 -5.76 20.60 14.09
N LEU A 170 -4.88 20.35 13.12
CA LEU A 170 -3.87 19.30 13.23
C LEU A 170 -2.86 19.58 14.37
N ASN A 171 -2.70 20.83 14.77
CA ASN A 171 -1.81 21.22 15.87
C ASN A 171 -2.35 20.79 17.25
N THR A 172 -3.63 20.44 17.32
CA THR A 172 -4.29 20.02 18.56
C THR A 172 -4.42 18.50 18.72
N LEU A 173 -3.84 17.73 17.81
CA LEU A 173 -3.88 16.27 17.89
C LEU A 173 -3.09 15.76 19.10
N PRO A 174 -3.67 14.83 19.92
CA PRO A 174 -2.98 14.28 21.07
C PRO A 174 -1.82 13.37 20.64
N TYR A 175 -0.86 13.18 21.52
CA TYR A 175 0.07 12.05 21.42
C TYR A 175 -0.66 10.75 21.73
N TRP A 176 -0.21 9.65 21.13
CA TRP A 176 -0.82 8.35 21.36
C TRP A 176 -0.68 7.92 22.83
N ASP A 177 -1.75 7.35 23.36
CA ASP A 177 -1.73 6.73 24.69
C ASP A 177 -1.05 5.36 24.62
N ASP A 178 -0.04 5.14 25.44
CA ASP A 178 0.75 3.89 25.45
C ASP A 178 -0.08 2.66 25.74
N ARG A 179 -1.19 2.80 26.44
CA ARG A 179 -2.11 1.69 26.74
C ARG A 179 -2.76 1.10 25.49
N LEU A 180 -2.81 1.87 24.40
CA LEU A 180 -3.41 1.48 23.12
C LEU A 180 -2.39 0.89 22.15
N LEU A 181 -1.11 1.05 22.43
CA LEU A 181 -0.07 0.48 21.58
C LEU A 181 -0.01 -1.04 21.79
N PRO A 182 0.25 -1.82 20.73
CA PRO A 182 0.51 -3.23 20.91
C PRO A 182 1.70 -3.42 21.85
N ALA A 183 1.66 -4.48 22.67
CA ALA A 183 2.82 -4.89 23.46
C ALA A 183 3.92 -5.38 22.51
N GLU A 184 4.55 -4.46 21.81
CA GLU A 184 5.56 -4.77 20.83
C GLU A 184 6.87 -5.15 21.49
N ASP A 185 7.54 -6.09 20.86
CA ASP A 185 8.94 -6.35 21.15
C ASP A 185 9.73 -5.03 20.92
N PRO A 186 10.42 -4.50 21.94
CA PRO A 186 11.23 -3.30 21.81
C PRO A 186 12.28 -3.38 20.67
N GLU A 187 12.62 -4.58 20.22
CA GLU A 187 13.53 -4.81 19.10
C GLU A 187 12.97 -4.28 17.77
N VAL A 188 11.64 -4.22 17.60
CA VAL A 188 11.02 -3.67 16.37
C VAL A 188 11.28 -2.18 16.22
N LEU A 189 11.25 -1.45 17.33
CA LEU A 189 11.56 -0.01 17.33
C LEU A 189 13.04 0.26 17.04
N LYS A 190 13.90 -0.75 17.19
CA LYS A 190 15.32 -0.70 16.86
C LYS A 190 15.63 -1.15 15.42
N ASP A 191 14.63 -1.70 14.70
CA ASP A 191 14.81 -2.07 13.30
C ASP A 191 15.13 -0.81 12.49
N PRO A 192 16.29 -0.72 11.81
CA PRO A 192 16.68 0.44 11.02
C PRO A 192 15.75 0.67 9.80
N TYR A 193 14.89 -0.29 9.48
CA TYR A 193 13.89 -0.19 8.42
C TYR A 193 12.51 0.21 8.94
N TYR A 194 12.30 0.25 10.25
CA TYR A 194 11.08 0.76 10.84
C TYR A 194 11.09 2.29 10.79
N PHE A 195 10.12 2.86 10.09
CA PHE A 195 9.89 4.30 10.06
C PHE A 195 8.58 4.60 10.77
N MET A 196 8.68 5.17 11.96
CA MET A 196 7.52 5.55 12.74
C MET A 196 6.67 6.59 11.99
N PRO A 197 5.41 6.31 11.70
CA PRO A 197 4.54 7.28 11.04
C PRO A 197 4.19 8.41 12.01
N ILE A 198 4.41 9.64 11.59
CA ILE A 198 3.90 10.84 12.27
C ILE A 198 2.98 11.60 11.32
N ASP A 199 1.83 11.99 11.81
CA ASP A 199 0.84 12.77 11.06
C ASP A 199 1.29 14.22 11.01
N ILE A 200 1.89 14.62 9.90
CA ILE A 200 2.40 15.98 9.68
C ILE A 200 1.44 16.84 8.87
N GLY A 201 0.44 16.22 8.28
CA GLY A 201 -0.55 16.92 7.48
C GLY A 201 -1.43 15.98 6.68
N ARG A 202 -2.49 16.52 6.11
CA ARG A 202 -3.55 15.76 5.42
C ARG A 202 -4.01 16.44 4.15
N GLY A 203 -4.43 15.64 3.21
CA GLY A 203 -5.11 16.08 2.00
C GLY A 203 -4.19 16.45 0.84
N CYS A 204 -4.81 16.57 -0.32
CA CYS A 204 -4.17 16.83 -1.59
C CYS A 204 -5.05 17.80 -2.40
N PRO A 205 -4.51 18.92 -2.94
CA PRO A 205 -5.32 19.91 -3.66
C PRO A 205 -5.64 19.49 -5.10
N TYR A 206 -5.06 18.38 -5.58
CA TYR A 206 -5.25 17.90 -6.93
C TYR A 206 -6.54 17.10 -7.10
N SER A 207 -6.94 16.88 -8.35
CA SER A 207 -8.22 16.23 -8.71
C SER A 207 -8.01 15.10 -9.72
N CYS A 208 -7.04 14.22 -9.46
CA CYS A 208 -6.84 13.02 -10.27
C CYS A 208 -8.10 12.16 -10.25
N THR A 209 -8.59 11.72 -11.43
CA THR A 209 -9.92 11.10 -11.60
C THR A 209 -10.10 9.79 -10.85
N PHE A 210 -9.01 9.09 -10.57
CA PHE A 210 -9.01 7.78 -9.88
C PHE A 210 -8.86 7.88 -8.35
N CYS A 211 -8.55 9.07 -7.81
CA CYS A 211 -8.06 9.21 -6.44
C CYS A 211 -9.18 9.58 -5.46
N CYS A 212 -9.40 8.72 -4.47
CA CYS A 212 -10.38 8.94 -3.40
C CYS A 212 -9.93 9.98 -2.36
N THR A 213 -8.61 10.23 -2.21
CA THR A 213 -8.05 11.22 -1.28
C THR A 213 -8.63 12.61 -1.52
N SER A 214 -8.77 13.01 -2.78
CA SER A 214 -9.33 14.33 -3.13
C SER A 214 -10.79 14.48 -2.74
N TYR A 215 -11.57 13.41 -2.74
CA TYR A 215 -12.94 13.41 -2.23
C TYR A 215 -12.97 13.48 -0.70
N PHE A 216 -12.28 12.55 -0.04
CA PHE A 216 -12.31 12.42 1.43
C PHE A 216 -11.85 13.71 2.13
N TRP A 217 -10.75 14.30 1.66
CA TRP A 217 -10.21 15.55 2.19
C TRP A 217 -10.80 16.82 1.52
N ARG A 218 -11.78 16.70 0.67
CA ARG A 218 -12.45 17.82 -0.02
C ARG A 218 -11.46 18.74 -0.76
N ARG A 219 -10.33 18.20 -1.26
CA ARG A 219 -9.21 18.92 -1.89
C ARG A 219 -8.57 19.98 -0.97
N VAL A 220 -8.76 19.88 0.32
CA VAL A 220 -8.14 20.79 1.27
C VAL A 220 -6.79 20.22 1.70
N TYR A 221 -5.72 20.92 1.37
CA TYR A 221 -4.37 20.64 1.80
C TYR A 221 -4.08 21.33 3.13
N ARG A 222 -3.64 20.61 4.13
CA ARG A 222 -3.31 21.13 5.46
C ARG A 222 -2.03 20.50 5.97
N MET A 223 -1.24 21.25 6.70
CA MET A 223 -0.09 20.75 7.45
C MET A 223 -0.13 21.26 8.89
N LYS A 224 0.49 20.56 9.80
CA LYS A 224 0.86 21.08 11.12
C LYS A 224 1.84 22.24 10.97
N GLY A 225 1.89 23.09 11.97
CA GLY A 225 2.94 24.10 12.09
C GLY A 225 4.33 23.46 12.20
N THR A 226 5.36 24.20 11.80
CA THR A 226 6.75 23.71 11.88
C THR A 226 7.13 23.35 13.32
N GLU A 227 6.76 24.20 14.30
CA GLU A 227 7.10 23.97 15.72
C GLU A 227 6.41 22.72 16.28
N GLU A 228 5.16 22.46 15.90
CA GLU A 228 4.41 21.27 16.31
C GLU A 228 5.03 19.99 15.72
N ILE A 229 5.47 20.03 14.44
CA ILE A 229 6.17 18.90 13.83
C ILE A 229 7.50 18.61 14.55
N ILE A 230 8.26 19.65 14.87
CA ILE A 230 9.51 19.52 15.61
C ILE A 230 9.26 18.99 17.02
N ALA A 231 8.20 19.44 17.68
CA ALA A 231 7.81 18.95 19.01
C ALA A 231 7.44 17.46 18.95
N ASP A 232 6.67 17.04 17.94
CA ASP A 232 6.32 15.63 17.73
C ASP A 232 7.56 14.76 17.56
N ILE A 233 8.50 15.16 16.69
CA ILE A 233 9.74 14.44 16.45
C ILE A 233 10.54 14.29 17.76
N LYS A 234 10.68 15.37 18.54
CA LYS A 234 11.37 15.33 19.82
C LYS A 234 10.69 14.41 20.81
N TYR A 235 9.37 14.52 20.94
CA TYR A 235 8.58 13.69 21.85
C TYR A 235 8.78 12.19 21.57
N TYR A 236 8.59 11.76 20.31
CA TYR A 236 8.72 10.35 19.97
C TYR A 236 10.17 9.85 20.03
N LYS A 237 11.14 10.72 19.70
CA LYS A 237 12.56 10.42 19.84
C LYS A 237 12.97 10.22 21.30
N GLU A 238 12.53 11.10 22.20
CA GLU A 238 12.83 11.03 23.63
C GLU A 238 12.11 9.86 24.31
N LYS A 239 10.83 9.69 24.00
CA LYS A 239 9.99 8.69 24.65
C LYS A 239 10.32 7.26 24.22
N TYR A 240 10.56 7.01 22.93
CA TYR A 240 10.73 5.67 22.38
C TYR A 240 12.13 5.40 21.83
N GLY A 241 13.04 6.36 21.84
CA GLY A 241 14.38 6.22 21.27
C GLY A 241 14.41 6.16 19.73
N ILE A 242 13.31 6.50 19.06
CA ILE A 242 13.16 6.40 17.61
C ILE A 242 13.95 7.51 16.92
N ARG A 243 14.65 7.15 15.84
CA ARG A 243 15.39 8.10 14.99
C ARG A 243 14.91 8.09 13.53
N SER A 244 14.02 7.18 13.16
CA SER A 244 13.50 7.00 11.80
C SER A 244 12.01 7.30 11.73
N PHE A 245 11.61 8.24 10.86
CA PHE A 245 10.25 8.75 10.79
C PHE A 245 9.68 8.67 9.37
N TRP A 246 8.42 8.29 9.29
CA TRP A 246 7.63 8.49 8.09
C TRP A 246 6.78 9.75 8.25
N PHE A 247 7.13 10.80 7.51
CA PHE A 247 6.33 12.00 7.44
C PHE A 247 5.08 11.70 6.60
N SER A 248 4.01 11.36 7.31
CA SER A 248 2.75 10.92 6.70
C SER A 248 1.98 12.13 6.18
N HIS A 249 1.83 12.19 4.86
CA HIS A 249 1.05 13.19 4.14
C HIS A 249 0.74 12.71 2.72
N ASP A 250 -0.47 13.01 2.20
CA ASP A 250 -0.88 12.65 0.83
C ASP A 250 -0.08 13.36 -0.27
N ALA A 251 0.42 14.57 0.00
CA ALA A 251 1.16 15.39 -0.95
C ALA A 251 2.15 16.35 -0.25
N PHE A 252 3.13 15.81 0.45
CA PHE A 252 4.01 16.53 1.38
C PHE A 252 4.64 17.79 0.80
N THR A 253 5.18 17.72 -0.41
CA THR A 253 5.98 18.78 -1.02
C THR A 253 5.20 19.89 -1.74
N VAL A 254 3.87 19.92 -1.61
CA VAL A 254 3.04 20.98 -2.22
C VAL A 254 3.38 22.35 -1.63
N ASN A 255 3.56 22.46 -0.32
CA ASN A 255 4.02 23.67 0.33
C ASN A 255 5.55 23.64 0.52
N LYS A 256 6.28 23.95 -0.54
CA LYS A 256 7.76 23.93 -0.54
C LYS A 256 8.39 24.82 0.53
N LYS A 257 7.75 25.97 0.83
CA LYS A 257 8.24 26.92 1.85
C LYS A 257 8.22 26.26 3.22
N LEU A 258 7.09 25.68 3.61
CA LEU A 258 6.97 25.00 4.91
C LEU A 258 7.90 23.79 5.01
N VAL A 259 8.05 22.99 3.93
CA VAL A 259 9.02 21.88 3.90
C VAL A 259 10.46 22.39 4.12
N THR A 260 10.82 23.53 3.53
CA THR A 260 12.14 24.14 3.74
C THR A 260 12.30 24.59 5.20
N GLU A 261 11.29 25.23 5.78
CA GLU A 261 11.29 25.65 7.20
C GLU A 261 11.45 24.45 8.15
N ILE A 262 10.74 23.34 7.90
CA ILE A 262 10.90 22.09 8.68
C ILE A 262 12.35 21.58 8.57
N CYS A 263 12.93 21.54 7.37
CA CYS A 263 14.30 21.10 7.16
C CYS A 263 15.31 22.02 7.90
N ASP A 264 15.11 23.34 7.85
CA ASP A 264 15.94 24.29 8.57
C ASP A 264 15.91 24.05 10.08
N ARG A 265 14.72 23.85 10.64
CA ARG A 265 14.57 23.56 12.08
C ARG A 265 15.20 22.24 12.48
N ILE A 266 15.05 21.17 11.69
CA ILE A 266 15.72 19.87 11.93
C ILE A 266 17.23 20.05 12.01
N LEU A 267 17.81 20.85 11.11
CA LEU A 267 19.27 21.12 11.05
C LEU A 267 19.73 22.01 12.19
N GLU A 268 19.04 23.11 12.48
CA GLU A 268 19.36 24.05 13.57
C GLU A 268 19.39 23.35 14.92
N GLU A 269 18.39 22.48 15.16
CA GLU A 269 18.28 21.75 16.41
C GLU A 269 19.10 20.44 16.44
N LYS A 270 19.77 20.11 15.34
CA LYS A 270 20.61 18.91 15.22
C LYS A 270 19.88 17.64 15.64
N LEU A 271 18.64 17.46 15.15
CA LEU A 271 17.78 16.39 15.63
C LEU A 271 18.31 14.99 15.33
N ASP A 272 19.25 14.83 14.39
CA ASP A 272 19.88 13.57 14.04
C ASP A 272 18.84 12.45 13.82
N ILE A 273 18.03 12.63 12.82
CA ILE A 273 16.96 11.72 12.39
C ILE A 273 17.16 11.33 10.94
N ILE A 274 16.59 10.21 10.56
CA ILE A 274 16.33 9.85 9.17
C ILE A 274 14.82 9.79 8.91
N TRP A 275 14.40 10.15 7.71
CA TRP A 275 12.98 10.15 7.40
C TRP A 275 12.66 9.87 5.95
N ARG A 276 11.41 9.48 5.72
CA ARG A 276 10.83 9.25 4.40
C ARG A 276 9.53 10.00 4.23
N CYS A 277 9.15 10.22 2.97
CA CYS A 277 7.86 10.81 2.62
C CYS A 277 7.35 10.33 1.26
N SER A 278 6.08 10.62 1.00
CA SER A 278 5.47 10.52 -0.33
C SER A 278 5.25 11.92 -0.91
N ALA A 279 5.47 12.06 -2.21
CA ALA A 279 5.35 13.35 -2.88
C ALA A 279 4.87 13.20 -4.33
N ARG A 280 4.59 14.33 -4.98
CA ARG A 280 4.41 14.41 -6.42
C ARG A 280 5.70 14.95 -7.07
N LEU A 281 6.11 14.34 -8.19
CA LEU A 281 7.34 14.74 -8.90
C LEU A 281 7.29 16.18 -9.44
N ASP A 282 6.10 16.71 -9.76
CA ASP A 282 5.91 18.10 -10.17
C ASP A 282 5.91 19.11 -9.01
N CYS A 283 5.92 18.63 -7.76
CA CYS A 283 5.98 19.47 -6.56
C CYS A 283 7.36 19.53 -5.90
N ILE A 284 8.40 18.99 -6.54
CA ILE A 284 9.77 19.02 -6.02
C ILE A 284 10.73 19.72 -6.98
N SER A 285 11.92 20.07 -6.48
CA SER A 285 13.04 20.60 -7.27
C SER A 285 14.35 20.02 -6.74
N GLU A 286 15.40 20.05 -7.54
CA GLU A 286 16.73 19.60 -7.12
C GLU A 286 17.21 20.30 -5.84
N GLU A 287 16.99 21.61 -5.73
CA GLU A 287 17.32 22.40 -4.54
C GLU A 287 16.59 21.89 -3.30
N LEU A 288 15.27 21.65 -3.41
CA LEU A 288 14.48 21.12 -2.29
C LEU A 288 14.93 19.71 -1.91
N ILE A 289 15.23 18.85 -2.89
CA ILE A 289 15.76 17.50 -2.66
C ILE A 289 17.06 17.55 -1.84
N LEU A 290 18.01 18.41 -2.22
CA LEU A 290 19.26 18.58 -1.49
C LEU A 290 19.03 19.07 -0.06
N LYS A 291 18.11 20.01 0.12
CA LYS A 291 17.74 20.52 1.45
C LYS A 291 17.14 19.44 2.33
N MET A 292 16.18 18.66 1.81
CA MET A 292 15.56 17.55 2.49
C MET A 292 16.59 16.46 2.85
N LYS A 293 17.50 16.13 1.92
CA LYS A 293 18.60 15.18 2.16
C LYS A 293 19.52 15.64 3.31
N GLN A 294 19.91 16.92 3.32
CA GLN A 294 20.70 17.48 4.43
C GLN A 294 19.99 17.34 5.78
N ALA A 295 18.66 17.48 5.79
CA ALA A 295 17.81 17.32 6.97
C ALA A 295 17.49 15.84 7.30
N GLY A 296 18.14 14.86 6.66
CA GLY A 296 18.02 13.44 6.98
C GLY A 296 16.99 12.68 6.14
N MET A 297 16.45 13.24 5.05
CA MET A 297 15.59 12.50 4.13
C MET A 297 16.41 11.45 3.37
N VAL A 298 15.99 10.18 3.46
CA VAL A 298 16.69 9.04 2.83
C VAL A 298 15.84 8.33 1.79
N ARG A 299 14.51 8.49 1.83
CA ARG A 299 13.60 7.76 0.95
C ARG A 299 12.42 8.62 0.52
N MET A 300 12.10 8.57 -0.77
CA MET A 300 10.90 9.19 -1.35
C MET A 300 10.12 8.22 -2.22
N SER A 301 8.80 8.33 -2.17
CA SER A 301 7.91 7.56 -3.02
C SER A 301 7.01 8.48 -3.85
N PHE A 302 6.76 8.11 -5.11
CA PHE A 302 6.02 8.95 -6.04
C PHE A 302 5.02 8.15 -6.87
N GLY A 303 3.81 8.66 -6.99
CA GLY A 303 2.90 8.21 -8.03
C GLY A 303 3.31 8.80 -9.38
N VAL A 304 3.59 7.97 -10.36
CA VAL A 304 3.71 8.35 -11.79
C VAL A 304 2.42 8.02 -12.51
N GLU A 305 1.83 6.91 -12.17
CA GLU A 305 0.59 6.29 -12.61
C GLU A 305 0.69 5.76 -14.04
N THR A 306 1.05 6.58 -15.02
CA THR A 306 1.17 6.18 -16.42
C THR A 306 2.35 6.86 -17.12
N GLY A 307 3.02 6.13 -17.99
CA GLY A 307 4.06 6.63 -18.88
C GLY A 307 3.53 7.27 -20.18
N SER A 308 2.21 7.26 -20.38
CA SER A 308 1.57 7.86 -21.55
C SER A 308 1.22 9.34 -21.33
N PRO A 309 1.75 10.27 -22.16
CA PRO A 309 1.36 11.69 -22.10
C PRO A 309 -0.14 11.92 -22.36
N ARG A 310 -0.79 11.03 -23.12
CA ARG A 310 -2.23 11.07 -23.38
C ARG A 310 -2.99 10.70 -22.09
N MET A 311 -2.60 9.61 -21.46
CA MET A 311 -3.25 9.15 -20.22
C MET A 311 -3.01 10.12 -19.06
N GLN A 312 -1.84 10.78 -18.96
CA GLN A 312 -1.58 11.83 -17.96
C GLN A 312 -2.64 12.95 -17.98
N LYS A 313 -3.16 13.29 -19.17
CA LYS A 313 -4.25 14.26 -19.33
C LYS A 313 -5.60 13.67 -18.94
N ILE A 314 -5.89 12.46 -19.39
CA ILE A 314 -7.17 11.76 -19.13
C ILE A 314 -7.38 11.56 -17.63
N ILE A 315 -6.36 11.09 -16.92
CA ILE A 315 -6.44 10.88 -15.46
C ILE A 315 -6.29 12.18 -14.65
N ASN A 316 -6.22 13.31 -15.31
CA ASN A 316 -6.08 14.65 -14.72
C ASN A 316 -4.89 14.79 -13.75
N LYS A 317 -3.78 14.13 -14.06
CA LYS A 317 -2.55 14.23 -13.25
C LYS A 317 -1.55 15.23 -13.82
N HIS A 318 -1.44 15.31 -15.15
CA HIS A 318 -0.65 16.28 -15.90
C HIS A 318 0.86 16.31 -15.58
N LEU A 319 1.43 15.18 -15.21
CA LEU A 319 2.85 15.07 -14.91
C LEU A 319 3.67 15.22 -16.22
N ASP A 320 4.67 16.10 -16.22
CA ASP A 320 5.69 16.14 -17.26
C ASP A 320 6.65 14.96 -17.10
N LEU A 321 6.47 13.94 -17.93
CA LEU A 321 7.21 12.68 -17.82
C LEU A 321 8.72 12.82 -18.07
N LYS A 322 9.14 13.81 -18.89
CA LYS A 322 10.56 14.06 -19.12
C LYS A 322 11.22 14.69 -17.90
N LYS A 323 10.58 15.70 -17.31
CA LYS A 323 11.05 16.29 -16.04
C LYS A 323 11.02 15.28 -14.90
N ALA A 324 9.97 14.47 -14.83
CA ALA A 324 9.85 13.39 -13.84
C ALA A 324 11.05 12.44 -13.94
N ARG A 325 11.43 12.01 -15.14
CA ARG A 325 12.62 11.18 -15.37
C ARG A 325 13.89 11.85 -14.88
N SER A 326 14.13 13.10 -15.25
CA SER A 326 15.33 13.84 -14.84
C SER A 326 15.44 13.98 -13.33
N LEU A 327 14.31 14.22 -12.63
CA LEU A 327 14.29 14.31 -11.17
C LEU A 327 14.57 12.95 -10.50
N VAL A 328 14.06 11.86 -11.07
CA VAL A 328 14.38 10.51 -10.58
C VAL A 328 15.87 10.21 -10.75
N ASP A 329 16.44 10.50 -11.92
CA ASP A 329 17.88 10.31 -12.16
C ASP A 329 18.73 11.15 -11.18
N PHE A 330 18.29 12.37 -10.86
CA PHE A 330 18.92 13.21 -9.84
C PHE A 330 18.84 12.60 -8.44
N LEU A 331 17.66 12.12 -8.01
CA LEU A 331 17.47 11.46 -6.72
C LEU A 331 18.40 10.25 -6.57
N LEU A 332 18.50 9.41 -7.61
CA LEU A 332 19.38 8.24 -7.64
C LEU A 332 20.86 8.64 -7.54
N LYS A 333 21.28 9.69 -8.27
CA LYS A 333 22.63 10.25 -8.20
C LYS A 333 22.96 10.72 -6.79
N GLU A 334 22.00 11.32 -6.11
CA GLU A 334 22.14 11.75 -4.72
C GLU A 334 22.06 10.60 -3.69
N GLY A 335 21.92 9.36 -4.13
CA GLY A 335 21.85 8.18 -3.24
C GLY A 335 20.57 8.07 -2.43
N ILE A 336 19.49 8.70 -2.89
CA ILE A 336 18.18 8.65 -2.26
C ILE A 336 17.43 7.41 -2.75
N TRP A 337 16.84 6.67 -1.84
CA TRP A 337 15.98 5.54 -2.18
C TRP A 337 14.69 6.05 -2.83
N VAL A 338 14.35 5.52 -4.01
CA VAL A 338 13.19 5.95 -4.80
C VAL A 338 12.22 4.79 -4.99
N GLY A 339 10.94 5.04 -4.67
CA GLY A 339 9.82 4.18 -5.03
C GLY A 339 8.89 4.86 -6.03
N LEU A 340 8.49 4.14 -7.06
CA LEU A 340 7.58 4.65 -8.10
C LEU A 340 6.35 3.74 -8.20
N TYR A 341 5.19 4.38 -8.28
CA TYR A 341 3.92 3.70 -8.46
C TYR A 341 3.36 3.97 -9.85
N PHE A 342 2.99 2.91 -10.55
CA PHE A 342 2.33 2.93 -11.84
C PHE A 342 1.01 2.19 -11.76
N MET A 343 0.10 2.55 -12.64
CA MET A 343 -1.22 1.93 -12.75
C MET A 343 -1.52 1.60 -14.21
N TYR A 344 -2.31 0.56 -14.43
CA TYR A 344 -2.81 0.16 -15.76
C TYR A 344 -4.25 -0.31 -15.66
N GLY A 345 -4.91 -0.45 -16.82
CA GLY A 345 -6.31 -0.88 -16.90
C GLY A 345 -7.30 0.26 -16.70
N PHE A 346 -6.90 1.49 -17.00
CA PHE A 346 -7.82 2.62 -17.06
C PHE A 346 -8.85 2.43 -18.20
N PRO A 347 -10.09 2.93 -18.05
CA PRO A 347 -11.14 2.74 -19.04
C PRO A 347 -10.78 3.12 -20.48
N GLN A 348 -10.04 4.22 -20.65
CA GLN A 348 -9.67 4.77 -21.96
C GLN A 348 -8.24 4.41 -22.39
N GLU A 349 -7.56 3.52 -21.64
CA GLU A 349 -6.19 3.12 -21.93
C GLU A 349 -6.13 2.21 -23.17
N THR A 350 -5.22 2.52 -24.07
CA THR A 350 -4.90 1.68 -25.23
C THR A 350 -3.66 0.82 -24.98
N GLU A 351 -3.42 -0.18 -25.80
CA GLU A 351 -2.18 -0.97 -25.75
C GLU A 351 -0.93 -0.09 -25.92
N GLU A 352 -0.99 0.95 -26.78
CA GLU A 352 0.12 1.89 -26.95
C GLU A 352 0.39 2.67 -25.65
N ASP A 353 -0.65 3.14 -24.95
CA ASP A 353 -0.50 3.81 -23.65
C ASP A 353 0.11 2.88 -22.59
N LEU A 354 -0.36 1.62 -22.56
CA LEU A 354 0.18 0.61 -21.66
C LEU A 354 1.65 0.32 -21.99
N ASN A 355 2.01 0.15 -23.26
CA ASN A 355 3.40 -0.08 -23.65
C ASN A 355 4.31 1.08 -23.25
N GLN A 356 3.87 2.33 -23.41
CA GLN A 356 4.60 3.51 -22.94
C GLN A 356 4.76 3.51 -21.41
N THR A 357 3.74 3.07 -20.67
CA THR A 357 3.79 2.95 -19.22
C THR A 357 4.82 1.90 -18.79
N LEU A 358 4.81 0.73 -19.42
CA LEU A 358 5.77 -0.34 -19.16
C LEU A 358 7.21 0.06 -19.54
N GLU A 359 7.40 0.72 -20.67
CA GLU A 359 8.72 1.20 -21.08
C GLU A 359 9.28 2.20 -20.06
N MET A 360 8.46 3.14 -19.58
CA MET A 360 8.87 4.06 -18.54
C MET A 360 9.21 3.32 -17.24
N ALA A 361 8.34 2.44 -16.75
CA ALA A 361 8.55 1.68 -15.52
C ALA A 361 9.85 0.86 -15.58
N PHE A 362 10.07 0.13 -16.67
CA PHE A 362 11.26 -0.70 -16.84
C PHE A 362 12.53 0.12 -17.02
N SER A 363 12.45 1.26 -17.71
CA SER A 363 13.60 2.17 -17.84
C SER A 363 14.02 2.77 -16.49
N MET A 364 13.07 2.95 -15.55
CA MET A 364 13.35 3.39 -14.18
C MET A 364 14.05 2.29 -13.37
N ILE A 365 13.60 1.03 -13.49
CA ILE A 365 14.29 -0.12 -12.87
C ILE A 365 15.72 -0.24 -13.43
N ASP A 366 15.87 -0.11 -14.74
CA ASP A 366 17.18 -0.16 -15.42
C ASP A 366 18.12 0.97 -14.97
N ALA A 367 17.58 2.12 -14.56
CA ALA A 367 18.34 3.24 -14.00
C ALA A 367 18.73 3.03 -12.52
N GLY A 368 18.17 2.02 -11.85
CA GLY A 368 18.49 1.69 -10.47
C GLY A 368 17.45 2.14 -9.44
N VAL A 369 16.22 2.44 -9.86
CA VAL A 369 15.10 2.67 -8.94
C VAL A 369 14.87 1.41 -8.11
N GLN A 370 14.78 1.56 -6.80
CA GLN A 370 14.78 0.44 -5.86
C GLN A 370 13.41 -0.23 -5.70
N ALA A 371 12.32 0.50 -5.96
CA ALA A 371 10.98 -0.08 -5.99
C ALA A 371 10.15 0.55 -7.12
N VAL A 372 9.57 -0.29 -7.94
CA VAL A 372 8.58 0.11 -8.94
C VAL A 372 7.39 -0.82 -8.78
N SER A 373 6.24 -0.27 -8.45
CA SER A 373 5.01 -1.04 -8.29
C SER A 373 4.03 -0.73 -9.41
N LEU A 374 3.45 -1.78 -9.95
CA LEU A 374 2.49 -1.70 -11.05
C LEU A 374 1.13 -2.21 -10.57
N PHE A 375 0.21 -1.30 -10.32
CA PHE A 375 -1.11 -1.62 -9.81
C PHE A 375 -2.16 -1.63 -10.92
N TYR A 376 -3.10 -2.54 -10.77
CA TYR A 376 -4.32 -2.49 -11.56
C TYR A 376 -5.22 -1.35 -11.07
N CYS A 377 -5.78 -0.57 -12.00
CA CYS A 377 -6.70 0.53 -11.68
C CYS A 377 -7.95 0.01 -10.98
N LYS A 378 -8.15 0.39 -9.74
CA LYS A 378 -9.32 0.04 -8.94
C LYS A 378 -10.31 1.21 -8.88
N PHE A 379 -11.59 0.86 -8.84
CA PHE A 379 -12.66 1.82 -8.68
C PHE A 379 -12.96 2.03 -7.20
N CYS A 380 -12.77 3.25 -6.73
CA CYS A 380 -13.12 3.61 -5.35
C CYS A 380 -14.40 4.44 -5.35
N PRO A 381 -15.24 4.35 -4.31
CA PRO A 381 -16.45 5.17 -4.22
C PRO A 381 -16.13 6.66 -4.37
N ASN A 382 -17.06 7.39 -4.99
CA ASN A 382 -17.00 8.86 -5.14
C ASN A 382 -15.75 9.40 -5.85
N THR A 383 -15.11 8.59 -6.70
CA THR A 383 -14.06 9.08 -7.61
C THR A 383 -14.65 9.42 -8.97
N GLY A 384 -14.00 10.32 -9.72
CA GLY A 384 -14.46 10.67 -11.07
C GLY A 384 -14.60 9.45 -11.99
N LEU A 385 -13.72 8.44 -11.85
CA LEU A 385 -13.84 7.18 -12.58
C LEU A 385 -15.11 6.42 -12.20
N THR A 386 -15.44 6.34 -10.92
CA THR A 386 -16.64 5.61 -10.48
C THR A 386 -17.91 6.38 -10.82
N GLU A 387 -17.88 7.71 -10.80
CA GLU A 387 -19.00 8.54 -11.26
C GLU A 387 -19.27 8.36 -12.77
N GLU A 388 -18.21 8.27 -13.59
CA GLU A 388 -18.33 8.14 -15.04
C GLU A 388 -18.66 6.71 -15.51
N TYR A 389 -18.07 5.69 -14.88
CA TYR A 389 -18.15 4.29 -15.35
C TYR A 389 -18.87 3.34 -14.40
N GLY A 390 -19.31 3.80 -13.23
CA GLY A 390 -19.87 2.96 -12.18
C GLY A 390 -20.98 2.01 -12.65
N ASP A 391 -21.86 2.48 -13.54
CA ASP A 391 -22.97 1.66 -14.07
C ASP A 391 -22.53 0.55 -15.04
N GLN A 392 -21.32 0.65 -15.58
CA GLN A 392 -20.75 -0.30 -16.54
C GLN A 392 -19.85 -1.34 -15.88
N LEU A 393 -19.60 -1.19 -14.57
CA LEU A 393 -18.71 -2.09 -13.84
C LEU A 393 -19.33 -3.48 -13.68
N VAL A 394 -18.51 -4.51 -13.90
CA VAL A 394 -18.84 -5.92 -13.69
C VAL A 394 -18.03 -6.47 -12.53
N PHE A 395 -18.60 -7.43 -11.81
CA PHE A 395 -17.90 -8.07 -10.70
C PHE A 395 -16.66 -8.81 -11.20
N ASP A 396 -15.53 -8.61 -10.52
CA ASP A 396 -14.28 -9.27 -10.86
C ASP A 396 -14.20 -10.63 -10.16
N GLU A 397 -14.63 -11.70 -10.85
CA GLU A 397 -14.61 -13.07 -10.34
C GLU A 397 -13.17 -13.54 -9.97
N GLN A 398 -12.16 -12.85 -10.46
CA GLN A 398 -10.74 -13.12 -10.20
C GLN A 398 -10.10 -12.07 -9.27
N ALA A 399 -10.88 -11.13 -8.73
CA ALA A 399 -10.37 -10.10 -7.83
C ALA A 399 -9.81 -10.74 -6.55
N ARG A 400 -8.51 -10.93 -6.50
CA ARG A 400 -7.81 -11.62 -5.41
C ARG A 400 -7.19 -10.68 -4.39
N MET A 401 -7.11 -9.40 -4.68
CA MET A 401 -6.51 -8.46 -3.76
C MET A 401 -7.34 -8.38 -2.47
N ASN A 402 -6.77 -8.89 -1.42
CA ASN A 402 -7.25 -8.82 -0.03
C ASN A 402 -8.54 -9.58 0.31
N LEU A 403 -8.97 -10.54 -0.51
CA LEU A 403 -10.13 -11.37 -0.18
C LEU A 403 -9.85 -12.44 0.89
N ARG A 404 -8.65 -12.54 1.43
CA ARG A 404 -8.27 -13.44 2.54
C ARG A 404 -8.96 -14.81 2.50
N GLY A 405 -8.91 -15.44 1.33
CA GLY A 405 -9.47 -16.78 1.18
C GLY A 405 -11.00 -16.86 1.15
N ILE A 406 -11.73 -15.75 0.94
CA ILE A 406 -13.21 -15.81 0.79
C ILE A 406 -13.66 -16.50 -0.50
N TYR A 407 -12.74 -16.87 -1.38
CA TYR A 407 -13.03 -17.54 -2.66
C TYR A 407 -13.83 -18.84 -2.53
N GLY A 408 -13.75 -19.50 -1.39
CA GLY A 408 -14.56 -20.69 -1.08
C GLY A 408 -15.96 -20.40 -0.55
N TYR A 409 -16.34 -19.12 -0.34
CA TYR A 409 -17.55 -18.74 0.35
C TYR A 409 -18.48 -17.95 -0.54
N GLU A 410 -19.39 -18.62 -1.21
CA GLU A 410 -20.33 -18.00 -2.16
C GLU A 410 -21.24 -16.93 -1.51
N GLU A 411 -21.58 -17.07 -0.23
CA GLU A 411 -22.35 -16.07 0.52
C GLU A 411 -21.62 -14.71 0.56
N GLU A 412 -20.29 -14.71 0.79
CA GLU A 412 -19.49 -13.50 0.84
C GLU A 412 -19.30 -12.89 -0.57
N LYS A 413 -19.09 -13.74 -1.57
CA LYS A 413 -19.01 -13.29 -2.96
C LYS A 413 -20.32 -12.69 -3.41
N GLU A 414 -21.46 -13.27 -3.01
CA GLU A 414 -22.76 -12.74 -3.35
C GLU A 414 -23.03 -11.38 -2.69
N LEU A 415 -22.58 -11.19 -1.45
CA LEU A 415 -22.62 -9.86 -0.80
C LEU A 415 -21.85 -8.82 -1.62
N LEU A 416 -20.63 -9.15 -2.04
CA LEU A 416 -19.82 -8.24 -2.88
C LEU A 416 -20.46 -8.00 -4.24
N ARG A 417 -20.90 -9.06 -4.91
CA ARG A 417 -21.50 -9.03 -6.25
C ARG A 417 -22.81 -8.23 -6.29
N SER A 418 -23.66 -8.41 -5.25
CA SER A 418 -24.97 -7.73 -5.18
C SER A 418 -24.90 -6.28 -4.73
N SER A 419 -23.76 -5.80 -4.24
CA SER A 419 -23.64 -4.48 -3.61
C SER A 419 -22.54 -3.64 -4.27
N ARG A 420 -22.59 -3.47 -5.60
CA ARG A 420 -21.61 -2.71 -6.38
C ARG A 420 -21.31 -1.32 -5.81
N GLU A 421 -22.34 -0.61 -5.35
CA GLU A 421 -22.19 0.72 -4.77
C GLU A 421 -21.34 0.73 -3.48
N LEU A 422 -21.41 -0.35 -2.69
CA LEU A 422 -20.61 -0.50 -1.49
C LEU A 422 -19.19 -0.98 -1.79
N PHE A 423 -19.04 -1.77 -2.85
CA PHE A 423 -17.79 -2.48 -3.12
C PHE A 423 -17.25 -2.28 -4.54
N PRO A 424 -17.25 -1.05 -5.11
CA PRO A 424 -16.77 -0.84 -6.47
C PRO A 424 -15.32 -1.28 -6.66
N PHE A 425 -14.53 -1.37 -5.60
CA PHE A 425 -13.16 -1.87 -5.59
C PHE A 425 -13.02 -3.31 -6.11
N TYR A 426 -14.08 -4.13 -5.97
CA TYR A 426 -14.13 -5.52 -6.44
C TYR A 426 -14.74 -5.66 -7.83
N PHE A 427 -14.94 -4.56 -8.51
CA PHE A 427 -15.48 -4.52 -9.85
C PHE A 427 -14.46 -3.95 -10.82
N HIS A 428 -14.63 -4.27 -12.09
CA HIS A 428 -13.81 -3.74 -13.16
C HIS A 428 -14.65 -3.40 -14.39
N LEU A 429 -14.06 -2.64 -15.29
CA LEU A 429 -14.61 -2.39 -16.61
C LEU A 429 -13.96 -3.34 -17.63
N HIS A 430 -14.73 -3.97 -18.49
CA HIS A 430 -14.19 -4.70 -19.63
C HIS A 430 -13.53 -3.74 -20.60
N THR A 431 -12.23 -3.88 -20.77
CA THR A 431 -11.46 -3.16 -21.77
C THR A 431 -10.45 -4.11 -22.41
N PRO A 432 -10.01 -3.87 -23.67
CA PRO A 432 -8.98 -4.71 -24.28
C PRO A 432 -7.72 -4.84 -23.42
N VAL A 433 -7.30 -3.76 -22.78
CA VAL A 433 -6.12 -3.75 -21.89
C VAL A 433 -6.38 -4.60 -20.64
N ARG A 434 -7.53 -4.42 -19.98
CA ARG A 434 -7.86 -5.19 -18.78
C ARG A 434 -7.93 -6.68 -19.04
N ASP A 435 -8.63 -7.06 -20.10
CA ASP A 435 -8.95 -8.45 -20.37
C ASP A 435 -7.73 -9.25 -20.87
N GLN A 436 -6.83 -8.60 -21.61
CA GLN A 436 -5.63 -9.24 -22.15
C GLN A 436 -4.43 -9.24 -21.18
N TYR A 437 -4.33 -8.24 -20.30
CA TYR A 437 -3.12 -8.00 -19.48
C TYR A 437 -3.36 -8.16 -17.97
N GLN A 438 -4.32 -8.97 -17.57
CA GLN A 438 -4.72 -9.18 -16.16
C GLN A 438 -3.59 -9.67 -15.24
N TYR A 439 -2.57 -10.36 -15.77
CA TYR A 439 -1.45 -10.87 -14.98
C TYR A 439 -0.25 -9.91 -14.92
N LEU A 440 -0.38 -8.72 -15.49
CA LEU A 440 0.77 -7.82 -15.67
C LEU A 440 1.33 -7.35 -14.31
N ALA A 441 0.48 -7.10 -13.32
CA ALA A 441 0.90 -6.72 -11.99
C ALA A 441 1.80 -7.77 -11.32
N TYR A 442 1.61 -9.05 -11.63
CA TYR A 442 2.43 -10.13 -11.07
C TYR A 442 3.84 -10.20 -11.66
N LEU A 443 4.05 -9.65 -12.86
CA LEU A 443 5.38 -9.63 -13.49
C LEU A 443 6.35 -8.67 -12.79
N GLU A 444 5.86 -7.72 -12.01
CA GLU A 444 6.69 -6.82 -11.22
C GLU A 444 7.70 -7.60 -10.37
N LYS A 445 7.24 -8.67 -9.72
CA LYS A 445 8.09 -9.53 -8.88
C LYS A 445 9.29 -10.11 -9.65
N LEU A 446 9.16 -10.38 -10.96
CA LEU A 446 10.26 -10.86 -11.79
C LEU A 446 11.39 -9.85 -11.95
N TYR A 447 11.04 -8.57 -12.10
CA TYR A 447 12.03 -7.51 -12.35
C TYR A 447 12.97 -7.30 -11.18
N PHE A 448 12.50 -7.51 -9.96
CA PHE A 448 13.32 -7.41 -8.75
C PHE A 448 14.16 -8.65 -8.49
N THR A 449 13.77 -9.82 -9.05
CA THR A 449 14.49 -11.08 -8.84
C THR A 449 15.72 -11.21 -9.74
N GLY A 450 15.70 -10.66 -10.96
CA GLY A 450 16.78 -10.77 -11.92
C GLY A 450 16.84 -9.63 -12.93
N PRO A 451 17.02 -8.36 -12.45
CA PRO A 451 16.89 -7.18 -13.33
C PRO A 451 17.84 -7.19 -14.54
N ARG A 452 19.06 -7.71 -14.37
CA ARG A 452 20.04 -7.79 -15.48
C ARG A 452 19.61 -8.76 -16.56
N GLN A 453 19.13 -9.94 -16.17
CA GLN A 453 18.68 -10.98 -17.09
C GLN A 453 17.44 -10.51 -17.85
N LEU A 454 16.50 -9.91 -17.16
CA LEU A 454 15.30 -9.37 -17.78
C LEU A 454 15.57 -8.18 -18.69
N LYS A 455 16.52 -7.32 -18.34
CA LYS A 455 16.98 -6.24 -19.23
C LYS A 455 17.52 -6.79 -20.56
N GLN A 456 18.35 -7.83 -20.52
CA GLN A 456 18.87 -8.46 -21.74
C GLN A 456 17.77 -9.14 -22.55
N LEU A 457 16.85 -9.81 -21.85
CA LEU A 457 15.71 -10.46 -22.50
C LEU A 457 14.80 -9.44 -23.18
N ARG A 458 14.45 -8.33 -22.51
CA ARG A 458 13.65 -7.25 -23.09
C ARG A 458 14.27 -6.62 -24.34
N ARG A 459 15.61 -6.50 -24.40
CA ARG A 459 16.29 -6.01 -25.61
C ARG A 459 16.02 -6.85 -26.85
N LEU A 460 15.68 -8.13 -26.69
CA LEU A 460 15.29 -9.00 -27.81
C LEU A 460 13.91 -8.65 -28.37
N TYR A 461 13.11 -7.93 -27.59
CA TYR A 461 11.76 -7.50 -27.97
C TYR A 461 11.73 -6.05 -28.50
N GLU A 462 12.89 -5.40 -28.63
CA GLU A 462 13.04 -4.04 -29.23
C GLU A 462 12.07 -2.98 -28.66
N GLY A 463 11.72 -3.10 -27.36
CA GLY A 463 10.79 -2.19 -26.69
C GLY A 463 9.30 -2.59 -26.77
N ASP A 464 8.97 -3.69 -27.45
CA ASP A 464 7.61 -4.26 -27.42
C ASP A 464 7.41 -5.10 -26.14
N ASN A 465 7.10 -4.39 -25.05
CA ASN A 465 6.88 -5.01 -23.75
C ASN A 465 5.59 -5.85 -23.71
N LEU A 466 4.63 -5.53 -24.55
CA LEU A 466 3.36 -6.27 -24.61
C LEU A 466 3.56 -7.63 -25.32
N ARG A 467 4.39 -7.67 -26.35
CA ARG A 467 4.81 -8.94 -26.98
C ARG A 467 5.60 -9.78 -25.98
N PHE A 468 6.54 -9.19 -25.25
CA PHE A 468 7.27 -9.87 -24.18
C PHE A 468 6.29 -10.51 -23.16
N TYR A 469 5.31 -9.75 -22.70
CA TYR A 469 4.30 -10.23 -21.75
C TYR A 469 3.49 -11.39 -22.33
N ARG A 470 2.94 -11.25 -23.54
CA ARG A 470 2.13 -12.30 -24.19
C ARG A 470 2.90 -13.60 -24.34
N GLU A 471 4.14 -13.52 -24.82
CA GLU A 471 4.99 -14.69 -24.98
C GLU A 471 5.39 -15.31 -23.62
N PHE A 472 5.60 -14.49 -22.59
CA PHE A 472 5.86 -14.96 -21.23
C PHE A 472 4.65 -15.73 -20.66
N VAL A 473 3.45 -15.19 -20.76
CA VAL A 473 2.22 -15.85 -20.30
C VAL A 473 2.00 -17.16 -21.05
N GLU A 474 2.16 -17.16 -22.38
CA GLU A 474 2.00 -18.37 -23.19
C GLU A 474 3.04 -19.43 -22.87
N ALA A 475 4.28 -19.04 -22.60
CA ALA A 475 5.34 -19.97 -22.22
C ALA A 475 5.08 -20.68 -20.88
N ASN A 476 4.31 -20.05 -20.01
CA ASN A 476 4.04 -20.52 -18.66
C ASN A 476 2.58 -20.96 -18.44
N ARG A 477 1.74 -20.97 -19.47
CA ARG A 477 0.30 -21.28 -19.36
C ARG A 477 0.03 -22.61 -18.64
N SER A 478 0.81 -23.65 -18.89
CA SER A 478 0.68 -24.96 -18.24
C SER A 478 0.97 -24.96 -16.74
N TRP A 479 1.59 -23.90 -16.20
CA TRP A 479 1.92 -23.80 -14.79
C TRP A 479 0.78 -23.23 -13.94
N PHE A 480 -0.05 -22.39 -14.53
CA PHE A 480 -1.12 -21.74 -13.76
C PHE A 480 -2.52 -21.93 -14.37
N ASP A 481 -2.62 -22.31 -15.65
CA ASP A 481 -3.89 -22.57 -16.36
C ASP A 481 -5.06 -21.64 -15.95
N GLY A 482 -4.74 -20.35 -15.79
CA GLY A 482 -5.65 -19.34 -15.27
C GLY A 482 -5.72 -19.23 -13.74
N ASP A 483 -5.05 -20.12 -13.00
CA ASP A 483 -4.96 -20.04 -11.54
C ASP A 483 -3.86 -19.05 -11.10
N LEU A 484 -4.28 -17.89 -10.58
CA LEU A 484 -3.38 -16.83 -10.16
C LEU A 484 -2.61 -17.17 -8.86
N ASP A 485 -3.15 -18.01 -7.98
CA ASP A 485 -2.45 -18.42 -6.75
C ASP A 485 -1.25 -19.28 -7.10
N LEU A 486 -1.40 -20.16 -8.10
CA LEU A 486 -0.29 -20.94 -8.62
C LEU A 486 0.78 -20.06 -9.28
N LEU A 487 0.36 -19.05 -10.05
CA LEU A 487 1.30 -18.10 -10.65
C LEU A 487 2.03 -17.29 -9.58
N GLU A 488 1.32 -16.77 -8.60
CA GLU A 488 1.91 -15.99 -7.50
C GLU A 488 2.88 -16.83 -6.67
N ALA A 489 2.46 -18.02 -6.23
CA ALA A 489 3.31 -18.94 -5.49
C ALA A 489 4.58 -19.30 -6.30
N LYS A 490 4.47 -19.47 -7.62
CA LYS A 490 5.61 -19.78 -8.47
C LYS A 490 6.53 -18.58 -8.67
N LEU A 491 5.99 -17.37 -8.79
CA LEU A 491 6.77 -16.14 -8.84
C LEU A 491 7.55 -15.90 -7.55
N GLU A 492 7.02 -16.32 -6.42
CA GLU A 492 7.70 -16.24 -5.14
C GLU A 492 8.77 -17.30 -4.94
N THR A 493 8.48 -18.54 -5.35
CA THR A 493 9.38 -19.68 -5.15
C THR A 493 10.45 -19.79 -6.23
N ASP A 494 10.06 -19.75 -7.51
CA ASP A 494 10.92 -20.04 -8.66
C ASP A 494 10.74 -19.09 -9.86
N PRO A 495 10.90 -17.76 -9.67
CA PRO A 495 10.65 -16.78 -10.73
C PRO A 495 11.58 -16.97 -11.94
N LEU A 496 12.81 -17.48 -11.72
CA LEU A 496 13.78 -17.74 -12.81
C LEU A 496 13.35 -18.90 -13.69
N GLU A 497 12.64 -19.91 -13.19
CA GLU A 497 12.11 -21.00 -13.99
C GLU A 497 11.08 -20.51 -15.00
N LEU A 498 10.20 -19.59 -14.58
CA LEU A 498 9.23 -18.97 -15.48
C LEU A 498 9.91 -18.20 -16.63
N VAL A 499 11.02 -17.53 -16.34
CA VAL A 499 11.81 -16.83 -17.36
C VAL A 499 12.53 -17.83 -18.27
N LEU A 500 13.05 -18.93 -17.73
CA LEU A 500 13.67 -20.01 -18.52
C LEU A 500 12.69 -20.66 -19.49
N ASN A 501 11.43 -20.86 -19.09
CA ASN A 501 10.38 -21.40 -19.96
C ASN A 501 10.15 -20.50 -21.18
N LEU A 502 10.16 -19.19 -21.01
CA LEU A 502 10.10 -18.25 -22.13
C LEU A 502 11.35 -18.37 -23.01
N VAL A 503 12.55 -18.32 -22.44
CA VAL A 503 13.81 -18.37 -23.21
C VAL A 503 13.93 -19.65 -24.03
N ARG A 504 13.48 -20.79 -23.50
CA ARG A 504 13.46 -22.07 -24.22
C ARG A 504 12.57 -22.08 -25.47
N ARG A 505 11.57 -21.20 -25.53
CA ARG A 505 10.67 -21.05 -26.69
C ARG A 505 11.14 -20.02 -27.71
N LEU A 506 12.11 -19.17 -27.36
CA LEU A 506 12.62 -18.17 -28.29
C LEU A 506 13.29 -18.81 -29.49
N ASP A 507 12.99 -18.29 -30.68
CA ASP A 507 13.76 -18.53 -31.91
C ASP A 507 14.73 -17.36 -32.12
N HIS A 508 15.86 -17.40 -31.40
CA HIS A 508 16.82 -16.30 -31.43
C HIS A 508 18.25 -16.82 -31.23
N PRO A 509 19.25 -16.30 -31.98
CA PRO A 509 20.66 -16.75 -31.90
C PRO A 509 21.25 -16.70 -30.48
N ARG A 510 20.82 -15.80 -29.63
CA ARG A 510 21.28 -15.65 -28.23
C ARG A 510 20.56 -16.58 -27.23
N LYS A 511 19.64 -17.41 -27.68
CA LYS A 511 18.85 -18.31 -26.83
C LYS A 511 19.74 -19.18 -25.93
N VAL A 512 20.70 -19.88 -26.50
CA VAL A 512 21.60 -20.80 -25.77
C VAL A 512 22.38 -20.06 -24.69
N GLN A 513 22.86 -18.85 -25.00
CA GLN A 513 23.61 -18.03 -24.06
C GLN A 513 22.73 -17.56 -22.89
N LEU A 514 21.52 -17.09 -23.18
CA LEU A 514 20.55 -16.63 -22.16
C LEU A 514 20.08 -17.81 -21.30
N GLU A 515 19.79 -18.95 -21.89
CA GLU A 515 19.42 -20.19 -21.18
C GLU A 515 20.53 -20.63 -20.24
N GLY A 516 21.79 -20.61 -20.70
CA GLY A 516 22.94 -20.91 -19.86
C GLY A 516 23.11 -20.02 -18.67
N LEU A 517 23.00 -18.68 -18.86
CA LEU A 517 23.09 -17.69 -17.78
C LEU A 517 21.97 -17.83 -16.75
N LEU A 518 20.74 -18.01 -17.21
CA LEU A 518 19.58 -18.19 -16.32
C LEU A 518 19.62 -19.51 -15.57
N THR A 519 20.04 -20.60 -16.23
CA THR A 519 20.21 -21.91 -15.61
C THR A 519 21.28 -21.86 -14.53
N LEU A 520 22.36 -21.14 -14.77
CA LEU A 520 23.42 -20.95 -13.77
C LEU A 520 22.91 -20.16 -12.58
N ALA A 521 22.20 -19.05 -12.80
CA ALA A 521 21.59 -18.25 -11.74
C ALA A 521 20.58 -19.07 -10.92
N TYR A 522 19.75 -19.87 -11.57
CA TYR A 522 18.81 -20.78 -10.93
C TYR A 522 19.50 -21.82 -10.05
N ARG A 523 20.52 -22.51 -10.58
CA ARG A 523 21.29 -23.52 -9.84
C ARG A 523 22.02 -22.91 -8.64
N THR A 524 22.58 -21.72 -8.79
CA THR A 524 23.26 -21.01 -7.70
C THR A 524 22.28 -20.69 -6.57
N LYS A 525 21.07 -20.24 -6.89
CA LYS A 525 20.01 -19.99 -5.92
C LYS A 525 19.55 -21.27 -5.21
N GLN A 526 19.41 -22.39 -5.93
CA GLN A 526 19.06 -23.69 -5.34
C GLN A 526 20.15 -24.23 -4.39
N VAL A 527 21.41 -24.04 -4.73
CA VAL A 527 22.54 -24.42 -3.84
C VAL A 527 22.57 -23.57 -2.57
N SER A 528 22.28 -22.29 -2.67
CA SER A 528 22.13 -21.41 -1.49
C SER A 528 20.97 -21.86 -0.61
N ARG A 529 19.80 -22.15 -1.19
CA ARG A 529 18.63 -22.64 -0.44
C ARG A 529 18.89 -23.97 0.27
N ALA A 530 19.57 -24.92 -0.37
CA ALA A 530 19.90 -26.21 0.23
C ALA A 530 20.89 -26.11 1.42
N LYS A 531 21.62 -24.99 1.56
CA LYS A 531 22.50 -24.71 2.69
C LYS A 531 21.80 -23.99 3.84
N GLU A 532 20.65 -23.39 3.58
CA GLU A 532 19.94 -22.50 4.51
C GLU A 532 18.71 -23.14 5.18
N ASP A 533 18.60 -24.46 5.16
CA ASP A 533 17.47 -25.20 5.77
C ASP A 533 17.35 -25.03 7.30
N MET A 534 17.89 -23.95 7.83
CA MET A 534 17.85 -23.59 9.25
C MET A 534 17.27 -22.21 9.58
N SER A 535 16.66 -21.46 8.64
CA SER A 535 15.77 -20.33 9.00
C SER A 535 15.15 -19.67 7.76
N LEU A 536 13.99 -20.13 7.35
CA LEU A 536 13.24 -19.60 6.21
C LEU A 536 12.60 -18.21 6.45
N ARG A 537 12.66 -17.68 7.67
CA ARG A 537 12.04 -16.39 8.02
C ARG A 537 12.96 -15.18 7.81
N ASP A 538 14.29 -15.35 7.84
CA ASP A 538 15.24 -14.23 7.73
C ASP A 538 15.69 -13.92 6.29
N THR A 539 15.47 -14.80 5.33
CA THR A 539 15.99 -14.69 3.97
C THR A 539 15.23 -13.71 3.08
N TYR A 540 13.96 -13.45 3.36
CA TYR A 540 13.14 -12.51 2.57
C TYR A 540 13.55 -11.05 2.78
N HIS A 541 13.99 -10.68 3.98
CA HIS A 541 14.49 -9.35 4.27
C HIS A 541 15.92 -9.12 3.73
N PHE A 542 16.77 -10.13 3.72
CA PHE A 542 18.18 -10.00 3.33
C PHE A 542 18.38 -9.81 1.82
N ASN A 543 17.60 -10.46 0.97
CA ASN A 543 17.72 -10.29 -0.50
C ASN A 543 17.27 -8.90 -0.99
N TYR A 544 16.37 -8.24 -0.29
CA TYR A 544 15.88 -6.91 -0.64
C TYR A 544 16.88 -5.80 -0.27
N VAL A 545 17.68 -6.02 0.76
CA VAL A 545 18.63 -5.05 1.32
C VAL A 545 20.02 -5.19 0.70
N ASP A 546 20.49 -6.39 0.42
CA ASP A 546 21.86 -6.63 -0.06
C ASP A 546 22.06 -6.18 -1.52
N LEU A 547 21.00 -6.14 -2.32
CA LEU A 547 21.03 -5.60 -3.69
C LEU A 547 21.05 -4.06 -3.73
N SER A 548 20.61 -3.38 -2.67
CA SER A 548 20.52 -1.92 -2.65
C SER A 548 21.72 -1.21 -1.99
N MET A 549 22.56 -1.91 -1.22
CA MET A 549 23.53 -1.24 -0.33
C MET A 549 25.00 -1.53 -0.58
N LYS A 550 25.40 -2.44 -1.46
CA LYS A 550 26.82 -2.74 -1.65
C LYS A 550 27.25 -2.79 -3.13
N ARG A 551 27.65 -1.66 -3.61
CA ARG A 551 28.57 -1.23 -4.68
C ARG A 551 27.90 -0.46 -5.82
N PRO A 552 28.50 0.67 -6.23
CA PRO A 552 28.08 1.43 -7.41
C PRO A 552 28.20 0.58 -8.66
N ILE A 553 27.24 0.75 -9.55
CA ILE A 553 27.11 0.05 -10.84
C ILE A 553 28.32 0.33 -11.78
N GLU A 554 29.15 1.31 -11.44
CA GLU A 554 30.34 1.71 -12.23
C GLU A 554 31.47 0.67 -12.27
N ALA A 555 31.43 -0.38 -11.45
CA ALA A 555 32.48 -1.40 -11.40
C ALA A 555 32.36 -2.49 -12.50
N TYR A 556 31.32 -2.45 -13.33
CA TYR A 556 31.09 -3.47 -14.37
C TYR A 556 30.89 -2.85 -15.74
N GLY A 557 31.99 -2.49 -16.38
CA GLY A 557 32.05 -2.17 -17.80
C GLY A 557 31.61 -3.36 -18.67
N PRO A 558 31.33 -3.16 -19.97
CA PRO A 558 31.00 -4.23 -20.88
C PRO A 558 32.14 -5.26 -20.94
N GLY A 559 31.83 -6.52 -20.61
CA GLY A 559 32.86 -7.51 -20.61
C GLY A 559 32.34 -8.94 -20.44
N ARG A 560 33.05 -9.93 -20.97
CA ARG A 560 32.77 -11.37 -20.92
C ARG A 560 32.81 -11.91 -19.49
N THR A 561 31.78 -12.65 -19.00
CA THR A 561 31.84 -13.25 -17.67
C THR A 561 32.25 -14.70 -17.77
N ASP A 562 33.43 -14.98 -17.28
CA ASP A 562 33.84 -16.34 -16.95
C ASP A 562 33.54 -16.57 -15.47
N ILE A 563 32.75 -17.58 -15.19
CA ILE A 563 32.39 -17.97 -13.81
C ILE A 563 33.19 -19.23 -13.50
N LEU A 564 34.07 -19.12 -12.52
CA LEU A 564 34.82 -20.26 -12.00
C LEU A 564 34.16 -20.71 -10.67
N LEU A 565 33.84 -22.01 -10.61
CA LEU A 565 33.41 -22.66 -9.39
C LEU A 565 34.62 -23.30 -8.76
N GLU A 566 35.20 -22.71 -7.74
CA GLU A 566 36.32 -23.31 -7.01
C GLU A 566 35.84 -23.97 -5.72
N LYS A 567 36.33 -25.16 -5.44
CA LYS A 567 36.11 -25.84 -4.18
C LYS A 567 37.32 -25.58 -3.28
N ALA A 568 37.18 -24.61 -2.38
CA ALA A 568 38.20 -24.35 -1.37
C ALA A 568 37.66 -24.73 0.03
N ASN A 569 38.40 -25.54 0.75
CA ASN A 569 38.12 -25.96 2.14
C ASN A 569 36.73 -26.59 2.36
N GLY A 570 36.28 -27.41 1.39
CA GLY A 570 34.97 -28.07 1.48
C GLY A 570 33.76 -27.19 1.14
N LYS A 571 33.96 -25.91 0.83
CA LYS A 571 32.94 -24.96 0.38
C LYS A 571 33.15 -24.65 -1.12
N PHE A 572 32.03 -24.44 -1.82
CA PHE A 572 32.08 -23.92 -3.19
C PHE A 572 32.05 -22.39 -3.11
N GLU A 573 33.09 -21.75 -3.62
CA GLU A 573 33.14 -20.30 -3.84
C GLU A 573 32.93 -19.99 -5.32
N LEU A 574 32.04 -19.07 -5.60
CA LEU A 574 31.75 -18.58 -6.94
C LEU A 574 32.63 -17.36 -7.19
N LYS A 575 33.64 -17.49 -8.01
CA LYS A 575 34.43 -16.36 -8.51
C LYS A 575 33.90 -15.93 -9.87
N VAL A 576 33.31 -14.75 -9.93
CA VAL A 576 32.98 -14.09 -11.20
C VAL A 576 34.25 -13.45 -11.71
N LEU A 577 34.82 -14.00 -12.78
CA LEU A 577 36.09 -13.52 -13.28
C LEU A 577 35.98 -12.33 -14.21
N GLN A 578 35.09 -12.29 -15.14
CA GLN A 578 34.73 -11.10 -15.96
C GLN A 578 33.74 -11.47 -17.07
N ILE A 579 32.82 -10.59 -17.45
CA ILE A 579 31.93 -10.84 -18.58
C ILE A 579 32.34 -9.92 -19.73
N HIS A 580 32.72 -10.51 -20.87
CA HIS A 580 32.95 -9.77 -22.12
C HIS A 580 31.74 -9.95 -23.05
N TRP A 581 31.22 -8.86 -23.54
CA TRP A 581 30.17 -8.83 -24.54
C TRP A 581 30.77 -8.22 -25.80
N ASP A 582 30.81 -8.97 -26.87
CA ASP A 582 31.08 -8.47 -28.22
C ASP A 582 29.79 -7.96 -28.85
#